data_ca73ce1bd1245b54b45a7817c88a56e7
#
_entry.id   ca73ce1bd1245b54b45a7817c88a56e7
#
_cell.length_a   1.000
_cell.length_b   1.000
_cell.length_c   1.000
_cell.angle_alpha   90.00
_cell.angle_beta   90.00
_cell.angle_gamma   90.00
#
_symmetry.space_group_name_H-M   'P 1'
#
loop_
_entity.id
_entity.type
_entity.pdbx_description
1 polymer ?
#
loop_
_entity_poly.entity_id
_entity_poly.type
_entity_poly.pdbx_seq_one_letter_code
_entity_poly.pdbx_strand_id
1 'polypeptide(L)'
;MAKQPYPRFRFSRIAGFLEECCYLQLISQGADVKTTSIAGIVAGIGALFFLLFIASTSRHTTAKQQSSVSDMQTQVVATVGRRPITLAEVEQTVALSLYQLEEQRTKLLRESTQHLIEEELLAAEAARVGVTVSDLIKRAGESETVAKLAGFPGPIRLAGTSSPFPYISEEMSRVRRALLVQLRRNADIHVNLSQPELPVLDVSPDDDPWTGTAQAPVTIIEFSDFECPYCKNSVPVLKDLLATYPGKLKLVYRDFPGLNHQQALPAAEAAQCAAGQGRFWDYHDALFNQQAPATRWNFSALAEDLGLSQSLFDACMKDNRYREEVLNDLHDGLKLGVTSTPTFFINGRPLVGARPLADFQAIIDSLLGTRSSS
;
A
#
# COMPACT_ATOMS: atom_id res chain seq x y z
N MET A 1 15.57 34.47 34.06
CA MET A 1 16.85 33.77 33.79
C MET A 1 16.88 33.31 32.35
N ALA A 2 17.89 33.67 31.67
CA ALA A 2 18.32 33.74 30.29
C ALA A 2 17.67 32.78 29.26
N LYS A 3 17.16 33.38 28.20
CA LYS A 3 16.85 32.75 26.88
C LYS A 3 18.17 32.61 26.11
N GLN A 4 18.47 31.40 25.62
CA GLN A 4 19.51 31.22 24.61
C GLN A 4 18.89 31.23 23.22
N PRO A 5 19.51 31.85 22.21
CA PRO A 5 19.01 31.93 20.85
C PRO A 5 19.53 30.79 19.97
N TYR A 6 18.64 30.27 19.12
CA TYR A 6 18.95 29.31 18.06
C TYR A 6 19.80 29.95 16.93
N PRO A 7 20.75 29.23 16.33
CA PRO A 7 21.55 29.75 15.23
C PRO A 7 20.76 29.74 13.92
N ARG A 8 20.78 30.89 13.24
CA ARG A 8 20.29 31.07 11.87
C ARG A 8 21.27 30.41 10.88
N PHE A 9 20.81 29.36 10.18
CA PHE A 9 21.51 28.85 9.00
C PHE A 9 21.22 29.75 7.80
N ARG A 10 22.30 30.38 7.28
CA ARG A 10 22.30 31.12 6.01
C ARG A 10 22.39 30.09 4.86
N PHE A 11 21.34 29.97 4.04
CA PHE A 11 21.44 29.43 2.70
C PHE A 11 22.06 30.48 1.78
N SER A 12 23.28 30.29 1.35
CA SER A 12 23.83 30.96 0.18
C SER A 12 24.94 30.11 -0.46
N ARG A 13 24.78 29.89 -1.77
CA ARG A 13 25.78 29.36 -2.72
C ARG A 13 25.94 27.83 -2.76
N ILE A 14 25.08 27.17 -3.51
CA ILE A 14 25.46 26.09 -4.42
C ILE A 14 24.57 26.25 -5.69
N ALA A 15 24.93 27.22 -6.50
CA ALA A 15 24.54 27.32 -7.90
C ALA A 15 25.79 27.75 -8.65
N GLY A 16 26.47 26.83 -9.32
CA GLY A 16 27.60 27.15 -10.13
C GLY A 16 28.70 26.09 -10.13
N PHE A 17 28.43 24.85 -10.54
CA PHE A 17 29.47 23.87 -10.83
C PHE A 17 28.98 22.65 -11.65
N LEU A 18 28.19 22.84 -12.70
CA LEU A 18 27.82 21.77 -13.65
C LEU A 18 27.60 22.27 -15.09
N GLU A 19 28.31 23.30 -15.53
CA GLU A 19 28.19 23.79 -16.94
C GLU A 19 29.53 23.97 -17.67
N GLU A 20 30.61 23.29 -17.28
CA GLU A 20 31.91 23.40 -18.00
C GLU A 20 32.66 22.09 -18.08
N CYS A 21 32.08 21.01 -18.62
CA CYS A 21 32.85 19.80 -18.93
C CYS A 21 32.39 18.97 -20.13
N CYS A 22 31.67 19.52 -21.11
CA CYS A 22 31.34 18.77 -22.34
C CYS A 22 31.44 19.56 -23.66
N TYR A 23 32.28 20.62 -23.75
CA TYR A 23 32.35 21.37 -25.01
C TYR A 23 33.77 21.60 -25.57
N LEU A 24 34.77 20.83 -25.19
CA LEU A 24 36.12 20.99 -25.72
C LEU A 24 36.82 19.64 -26.00
N GLN A 25 36.29 18.85 -26.93
CA GLN A 25 37.08 17.75 -27.51
C GLN A 25 36.53 17.27 -28.87
N LEU A 26 36.27 18.16 -29.83
CA LEU A 26 35.97 17.82 -31.24
C LEU A 26 36.37 18.92 -32.22
N ILE A 27 37.54 19.52 -32.07
CA ILE A 27 38.18 20.27 -33.16
C ILE A 27 39.69 20.02 -33.09
N SER A 28 40.15 18.91 -33.65
CA SER A 28 41.53 18.74 -34.10
C SER A 28 41.67 17.39 -34.79
N GLN A 29 41.34 17.33 -36.05
CA GLN A 29 42.09 16.63 -37.09
C GLN A 29 41.38 16.85 -38.44
N GLY A 30 41.94 17.75 -39.20
CA GLY A 30 41.59 17.93 -40.60
C GLY A 30 42.24 16.80 -41.42
N ALA A 31 41.44 16.24 -42.31
CA ALA A 31 41.94 15.56 -43.50
C ALA A 31 40.86 15.59 -44.60
N ASP A 32 41.15 16.33 -45.66
CA ASP A 32 40.49 16.28 -46.95
C ASP A 32 40.55 14.87 -47.53
N VAL A 33 39.41 14.31 -47.95
CA VAL A 33 39.34 13.24 -48.95
C VAL A 33 38.16 13.45 -49.89
N LYS A 34 38.52 13.54 -51.14
CA LYS A 34 37.65 13.74 -52.32
C LYS A 34 36.62 12.60 -52.52
N THR A 35 35.43 13.02 -52.87
CA THR A 35 34.33 12.23 -53.46
C THR A 35 34.80 11.36 -54.62
N THR A 36 34.53 10.06 -54.58
CA THR A 36 34.13 9.25 -55.74
C THR A 36 33.28 8.07 -55.30
N SER A 37 32.19 7.88 -56.04
CA SER A 37 31.12 6.89 -55.95
C SER A 37 31.54 5.46 -55.58
N ILE A 38 30.94 4.91 -54.50
CA ILE A 38 30.56 3.49 -54.43
C ILE A 38 29.26 3.44 -53.66
N ALA A 39 28.14 3.75 -54.30
CA ALA A 39 26.79 3.44 -53.86
C ALA A 39 26.45 2.06 -54.37
N GLY A 40 26.36 1.06 -53.50
CA GLY A 40 25.75 -0.20 -53.92
C GLY A 40 26.03 -1.46 -53.12
N ILE A 41 27.02 -1.51 -52.18
CA ILE A 41 27.35 -2.79 -51.50
C ILE A 41 27.36 -2.70 -49.97
N VAL A 42 27.15 -1.53 -49.38
CA VAL A 42 27.25 -1.36 -47.92
C VAL A 42 25.89 -1.48 -47.19
N ALA A 43 24.78 -1.50 -47.92
CA ALA A 43 23.44 -1.52 -47.30
C ALA A 43 23.01 -2.90 -46.73
N GLY A 44 23.64 -3.98 -47.13
CA GLY A 44 23.27 -5.35 -46.66
C GLY A 44 24.01 -5.84 -45.42
N ILE A 45 25.22 -5.37 -45.18
CA ILE A 45 26.07 -5.85 -44.08
C ILE A 45 25.86 -5.00 -42.83
N GLY A 46 25.53 -3.72 -42.96
CA GLY A 46 25.25 -2.82 -41.82
C GLY A 46 23.98 -3.18 -41.03
N ALA A 47 22.93 -3.66 -41.72
CA ALA A 47 21.67 -4.03 -41.07
C ALA A 47 21.81 -5.33 -40.24
N LEU A 48 22.64 -6.28 -40.71
CA LEU A 48 22.85 -7.55 -39.97
C LEU A 48 23.72 -7.34 -38.73
N PHE A 49 24.75 -6.46 -38.80
CA PHE A 49 25.55 -6.09 -37.65
C PHE A 49 24.80 -5.23 -36.62
N PHE A 50 23.88 -4.35 -37.08
CA PHE A 50 23.07 -3.55 -36.19
C PHE A 50 22.03 -4.39 -35.43
N LEU A 51 21.41 -5.37 -36.08
CA LEU A 51 20.47 -6.32 -35.44
C LEU A 51 21.21 -7.29 -34.48
N LEU A 52 22.43 -7.73 -34.79
CA LEU A 52 23.25 -8.54 -33.90
C LEU A 52 23.79 -7.70 -32.71
N PHE A 53 24.06 -6.42 -32.88
CA PHE A 53 24.50 -5.52 -31.81
C PHE A 53 23.34 -5.20 -30.83
N ILE A 54 22.11 -4.96 -31.34
CA ILE A 54 20.92 -4.76 -30.47
C ILE A 54 20.56 -6.04 -29.71
N ALA A 55 20.66 -7.22 -30.34
CA ALA A 55 20.41 -8.50 -29.67
C ALA A 55 21.49 -8.84 -28.62
N SER A 56 22.72 -8.40 -28.82
CA SER A 56 23.82 -8.60 -27.86
C SER A 56 23.72 -7.66 -26.66
N THR A 57 23.35 -6.39 -26.87
CA THR A 57 23.21 -5.41 -25.78
C THR A 57 21.99 -5.69 -24.90
N SER A 58 20.88 -6.20 -25.47
CA SER A 58 19.70 -6.59 -24.69
C SER A 58 19.93 -7.82 -23.80
N ARG A 59 20.80 -8.77 -24.23
CA ARG A 59 21.15 -9.93 -23.42
C ARG A 59 22.15 -9.60 -22.31
N HIS A 60 23.03 -8.64 -22.53
CA HIS A 60 24.01 -8.23 -21.49
C HIS A 60 23.39 -7.35 -20.39
N THR A 61 22.36 -6.56 -20.68
CA THR A 61 21.66 -5.76 -19.66
C THR A 61 20.80 -6.63 -18.74
N THR A 62 20.07 -7.60 -19.27
CA THR A 62 19.25 -8.52 -18.47
C THR A 62 20.11 -9.47 -17.61
N ALA A 63 21.22 -9.99 -18.12
CA ALA A 63 22.14 -10.86 -17.36
C ALA A 63 22.86 -10.11 -16.24
N LYS A 64 23.23 -8.83 -16.46
CA LYS A 64 23.92 -8.01 -15.45
C LYS A 64 22.97 -7.58 -14.32
N GLN A 65 21.68 -7.41 -14.62
CA GLN A 65 20.66 -7.08 -13.63
C GLN A 65 20.25 -8.30 -12.81
N GLN A 66 20.20 -9.49 -13.42
CA GLN A 66 19.95 -10.76 -12.71
C GLN A 66 21.15 -11.18 -11.82
N SER A 67 22.38 -10.98 -12.24
CA SER A 67 23.54 -11.28 -11.40
C SER A 67 23.65 -10.35 -10.18
N SER A 68 23.24 -9.07 -10.29
CA SER A 68 23.27 -8.15 -9.17
C SER A 68 22.22 -8.46 -8.09
N VAL A 69 21.08 -9.04 -8.47
CA VAL A 69 20.02 -9.44 -7.51
C VAL A 69 20.41 -10.73 -6.78
N SER A 70 20.99 -11.72 -7.49
CA SER A 70 21.46 -12.94 -6.85
C SER A 70 22.65 -12.72 -5.91
N ASP A 71 23.55 -11.79 -6.25
CA ASP A 71 24.68 -11.43 -5.40
C ASP A 71 24.26 -10.67 -4.14
N MET A 72 23.22 -9.83 -4.21
CA MET A 72 22.66 -9.16 -3.04
C MET A 72 21.97 -10.13 -2.08
N GLN A 73 21.24 -11.13 -2.59
CA GLN A 73 20.55 -12.11 -1.74
C GLN A 73 21.50 -13.01 -0.92
N THR A 74 22.72 -13.27 -1.43
CA THR A 74 23.73 -14.05 -0.72
C THR A 74 24.69 -13.20 0.11
N GLN A 75 24.54 -11.89 0.11
CA GLN A 75 25.40 -10.99 0.86
C GLN A 75 25.31 -11.28 2.36
N VAL A 76 26.44 -11.64 2.99
CA VAL A 76 26.55 -11.83 4.43
C VAL A 76 26.66 -10.47 5.10
N VAL A 77 25.70 -10.13 5.96
CA VAL A 77 25.64 -8.86 6.71
C VAL A 77 26.18 -8.99 8.13
N ALA A 78 26.18 -10.20 8.69
CA ALA A 78 26.75 -10.49 10.00
C ALA A 78 27.18 -11.96 10.10
N THR A 79 28.02 -12.27 11.11
CA THR A 79 28.40 -13.65 11.42
C THR A 79 28.38 -13.86 12.94
N VAL A 80 27.70 -14.93 13.40
CA VAL A 80 27.66 -15.31 14.80
C VAL A 80 28.36 -16.66 14.95
N GLY A 81 29.57 -16.67 15.49
CA GLY A 81 30.41 -17.85 15.48
C GLY A 81 30.79 -18.24 14.05
N ARG A 82 30.25 -19.41 13.58
CA ARG A 82 30.41 -19.90 12.19
C ARG A 82 29.16 -19.71 11.34
N ARG A 83 28.07 -19.22 11.90
CA ARG A 83 26.80 -19.02 11.19
C ARG A 83 26.78 -17.65 10.50
N PRO A 84 26.75 -17.59 9.16
CA PRO A 84 26.51 -16.35 8.47
C PRO A 84 25.05 -15.94 8.61
N ILE A 85 24.78 -14.64 8.69
CA ILE A 85 23.46 -14.01 8.55
C ILE A 85 23.49 -13.26 7.25
N THR A 86 22.58 -13.60 6.33
CA THR A 86 22.52 -13.00 5.01
C THR A 86 21.57 -11.80 4.98
N LEU A 87 21.75 -10.93 3.98
CA LEU A 87 20.82 -9.83 3.75
C LEU A 87 19.39 -10.34 3.50
N ALA A 88 19.25 -11.43 2.73
CA ALA A 88 17.94 -12.04 2.47
C ALA A 88 17.23 -12.51 3.76
N GLU A 89 17.96 -13.11 4.71
CA GLU A 89 17.38 -13.46 6.02
C GLU A 89 16.91 -12.23 6.78
N VAL A 90 17.68 -11.13 6.77
CA VAL A 90 17.29 -9.87 7.42
C VAL A 90 16.09 -9.25 6.72
N GLU A 91 16.11 -9.15 5.38
CA GLU A 91 14.99 -8.62 4.60
C GLU A 91 13.69 -9.40 4.80
N GLN A 92 13.77 -10.72 4.98
CA GLN A 92 12.61 -11.55 5.26
C GLN A 92 11.96 -11.19 6.61
N THR A 93 12.77 -10.91 7.64
CA THR A 93 12.24 -10.52 8.97
C THR A 93 11.57 -9.15 8.99
N VAL A 94 11.86 -8.28 8.01
CA VAL A 94 11.31 -6.91 7.89
C VAL A 94 10.49 -6.73 6.61
N ALA A 95 10.19 -7.80 5.88
CA ALA A 95 9.55 -7.74 4.56
C ALA A 95 8.21 -7.00 4.59
N LEU A 96 7.38 -7.24 5.61
CA LEU A 96 6.10 -6.51 5.78
C LEU A 96 6.33 -5.01 6.00
N SER A 97 7.31 -4.65 6.85
CA SER A 97 7.62 -3.25 7.13
C SER A 97 8.19 -2.54 5.88
N LEU A 98 9.05 -3.21 5.13
CA LEU A 98 9.57 -2.68 3.85
C LEU A 98 8.46 -2.49 2.83
N TYR A 99 7.55 -3.44 2.71
CA TYR A 99 6.37 -3.34 1.85
C TYR A 99 5.49 -2.15 2.24
N GLN A 100 5.20 -1.98 3.53
CA GLN A 100 4.40 -0.84 4.03
C GLN A 100 5.04 0.51 3.71
N LEU A 101 6.37 0.62 3.86
CA LEU A 101 7.11 1.82 3.49
C LEU A 101 7.03 2.11 1.98
N GLU A 102 7.16 1.09 1.13
CA GLU A 102 7.06 1.26 -0.32
C GLU A 102 5.62 1.55 -0.76
N GLU A 103 4.61 0.99 -0.08
CA GLU A 103 3.20 1.33 -0.29
C GLU A 103 2.94 2.82 0.05
N GLN A 104 3.45 3.30 1.18
CA GLN A 104 3.36 4.71 1.56
C GLN A 104 4.08 5.61 0.57
N ARG A 105 5.29 5.25 0.16
CA ARG A 105 6.06 5.96 -0.87
C ARG A 105 5.30 6.05 -2.19
N THR A 106 4.74 4.93 -2.64
CA THR A 106 3.97 4.86 -3.89
C THR A 106 2.71 5.71 -3.81
N LYS A 107 2.02 5.72 -2.67
CA LYS A 107 0.87 6.61 -2.42
C LYS A 107 1.26 8.08 -2.55
N LEU A 108 2.32 8.50 -1.87
CA LEU A 108 2.81 9.89 -1.94
C LEU A 108 3.20 10.30 -3.37
N LEU A 109 3.90 9.41 -4.09
CA LEU A 109 4.26 9.66 -5.49
C LEU A 109 3.02 9.80 -6.37
N ARG A 110 1.99 8.99 -6.16
CA ARG A 110 0.75 9.06 -6.92
C ARG A 110 -0.03 10.34 -6.64
N GLU A 111 -0.14 10.74 -5.37
CA GLU A 111 -0.78 11.99 -4.97
C GLU A 111 -0.05 13.20 -5.55
N SER A 112 1.29 13.22 -5.48
CA SER A 112 2.12 14.29 -6.06
C SER A 112 2.03 14.33 -7.58
N THR A 113 2.05 13.17 -8.25
CA THR A 113 1.87 13.07 -9.71
C THR A 113 0.50 13.63 -10.11
N GLN A 114 -0.53 13.27 -9.36
CA GLN A 114 -1.87 13.76 -9.59
C GLN A 114 -1.95 15.29 -9.47
N HIS A 115 -1.29 15.86 -8.47
CA HIS A 115 -1.21 17.32 -8.27
C HIS A 115 -0.47 18.00 -9.43
N LEU A 116 0.67 17.47 -9.86
CA LEU A 116 1.43 18.00 -10.99
C LEU A 116 0.64 17.94 -12.30
N ILE A 117 -0.10 16.85 -12.56
CA ILE A 117 -1.00 16.75 -13.71
C ILE A 117 -2.06 17.85 -13.66
N GLU A 118 -2.65 18.11 -12.50
CA GLU A 118 -3.65 19.17 -12.35
C GLU A 118 -3.08 20.56 -12.60
N GLU A 119 -1.89 20.84 -12.10
CA GLU A 119 -1.21 22.12 -12.34
C GLU A 119 -0.88 22.30 -13.81
N GLU A 120 -0.36 21.26 -14.48
CA GLU A 120 -0.03 21.32 -15.90
C GLU A 120 -1.26 21.52 -16.77
N LEU A 121 -2.37 20.81 -16.49
CA LEU A 121 -3.62 20.99 -17.22
C LEU A 121 -4.16 22.41 -17.12
N LEU A 122 -4.12 23.00 -15.93
CA LEU A 122 -4.56 24.38 -15.72
C LEU A 122 -3.61 25.40 -16.36
N ALA A 123 -2.31 25.17 -16.28
CA ALA A 123 -1.30 26.05 -16.88
C ALA A 123 -1.39 26.04 -18.41
N ALA A 124 -1.49 24.85 -19.01
CA ALA A 124 -1.64 24.70 -20.46
C ALA A 124 -2.91 25.38 -20.99
N GLU A 125 -4.05 25.19 -20.31
CA GLU A 125 -5.30 25.83 -20.70
C GLU A 125 -5.25 27.35 -20.51
N ALA A 126 -4.68 27.85 -19.41
CA ALA A 126 -4.50 29.27 -19.15
C ALA A 126 -3.62 29.92 -20.22
N ALA A 127 -2.53 29.27 -20.62
CA ALA A 127 -1.66 29.71 -21.70
C ALA A 127 -2.38 29.71 -23.04
N ARG A 128 -3.18 28.67 -23.35
CA ARG A 128 -3.96 28.57 -24.60
C ARG A 128 -4.94 29.72 -24.77
N VAL A 129 -5.56 30.18 -23.68
CA VAL A 129 -6.53 31.29 -23.72
C VAL A 129 -5.94 32.65 -23.34
N GLY A 130 -4.64 32.73 -23.04
CA GLY A 130 -3.90 33.97 -22.78
C GLY A 130 -4.27 34.64 -21.46
N VAL A 131 -4.49 33.88 -20.40
CA VAL A 131 -4.86 34.40 -19.06
C VAL A 131 -4.02 33.74 -17.96
N THR A 132 -4.13 34.26 -16.73
CA THR A 132 -3.57 33.55 -15.57
C THR A 132 -4.43 32.37 -15.15
N VAL A 133 -3.87 31.39 -14.44
CA VAL A 133 -4.64 30.25 -13.88
C VAL A 133 -5.77 30.76 -12.97
N SER A 134 -5.52 31.79 -12.17
CA SER A 134 -6.56 32.41 -11.32
C SER A 134 -7.73 32.97 -12.14
N ASP A 135 -7.43 33.68 -13.21
CA ASP A 135 -8.47 34.25 -14.08
C ASP A 135 -9.17 33.19 -14.92
N LEU A 136 -8.47 32.12 -15.30
CA LEU A 136 -9.06 30.95 -15.91
C LEU A 136 -10.15 30.32 -15.01
N ILE A 137 -9.83 30.09 -13.71
CA ILE A 137 -10.78 29.53 -12.75
C ILE A 137 -11.98 30.47 -12.55
N LYS A 138 -11.75 31.79 -12.45
CA LYS A 138 -12.85 32.76 -12.34
C LYS A 138 -13.78 32.70 -13.54
N ARG A 139 -13.23 32.75 -14.76
CA ARG A 139 -14.01 32.62 -16.02
C ARG A 139 -14.75 31.28 -16.12
N ALA A 140 -14.14 30.20 -15.65
CA ALA A 140 -14.78 28.89 -15.61
C ALA A 140 -16.04 28.89 -14.71
N GLY A 141 -16.06 29.63 -13.61
CA GLY A 141 -17.25 29.82 -12.78
C GLY A 141 -18.42 30.48 -13.52
N GLU A 142 -18.14 31.32 -14.52
CA GLU A 142 -19.15 31.96 -15.37
C GLU A 142 -19.71 31.00 -16.45
N SER A 143 -19.11 29.84 -16.65
CA SER A 143 -19.60 28.80 -17.55
C SER A 143 -20.73 28.00 -16.88
N GLU A 144 -21.89 27.92 -17.53
CA GLU A 144 -23.03 27.16 -17.03
C GLU A 144 -22.68 25.67 -16.78
N THR A 145 -21.91 25.08 -17.69
CA THR A 145 -21.48 23.68 -17.57
C THR A 145 -20.58 23.44 -16.38
N VAL A 146 -19.56 24.30 -16.18
CA VAL A 146 -18.63 24.17 -15.05
C VAL A 146 -19.33 24.48 -13.73
N ALA A 147 -20.18 25.51 -13.69
CA ALA A 147 -20.96 25.86 -12.51
C ALA A 147 -21.86 24.69 -12.06
N LYS A 148 -22.57 24.07 -12.97
CA LYS A 148 -23.41 22.89 -12.68
C LYS A 148 -22.57 21.70 -12.18
N LEU A 149 -21.43 21.41 -12.79
CA LEU A 149 -20.51 20.37 -12.33
C LEU A 149 -19.92 20.68 -10.94
N ALA A 150 -19.75 21.96 -10.60
CA ALA A 150 -19.32 22.43 -9.31
C ALA A 150 -20.45 22.41 -8.25
N GLY A 151 -21.68 22.04 -8.65
CA GLY A 151 -22.86 21.98 -7.79
C GLY A 151 -23.51 23.34 -7.53
N PHE A 152 -23.35 24.30 -8.43
CA PHE A 152 -24.08 25.58 -8.42
C PHE A 152 -25.31 25.50 -9.34
N PRO A 153 -26.39 26.24 -9.02
CA PRO A 153 -27.60 26.23 -9.85
C PRO A 153 -27.42 26.92 -11.22
N GLY A 154 -26.34 27.73 -11.36
CA GLY A 154 -25.99 28.45 -12.58
C GLY A 154 -24.64 29.13 -12.46
N PRO A 155 -24.26 29.95 -13.49
CA PRO A 155 -23.00 30.67 -13.49
C PRO A 155 -22.81 31.54 -12.25
N ILE A 156 -21.56 31.53 -11.72
CA ILE A 156 -21.19 32.34 -10.57
C ILE A 156 -19.99 33.26 -10.88
N ARG A 157 -19.98 34.46 -10.29
CA ARG A 157 -18.81 35.31 -10.29
C ARG A 157 -17.99 35.08 -9.03
N LEU A 158 -16.79 34.56 -9.19
CA LEU A 158 -15.85 34.38 -8.10
C LEU A 158 -15.21 35.73 -7.75
N ALA A 159 -15.33 36.17 -6.51
CA ALA A 159 -14.69 37.41 -6.03
C ALA A 159 -13.16 37.26 -6.09
N GLY A 160 -12.46 38.31 -6.47
CA GLY A 160 -11.01 38.38 -6.32
C GLY A 160 -10.66 38.38 -4.82
N THR A 161 -9.74 37.54 -4.41
CA THR A 161 -9.23 37.56 -3.04
C THR A 161 -8.34 38.80 -2.86
N SER A 162 -8.76 39.74 -2.07
CA SER A 162 -7.92 40.86 -1.60
C SER A 162 -7.00 40.44 -0.42
N SER A 163 -7.00 39.16 -0.07
CA SER A 163 -6.17 38.63 1.00
C SER A 163 -4.73 38.45 0.53
N PRO A 164 -3.72 38.91 1.28
CA PRO A 164 -2.31 38.67 1.01
C PRO A 164 -1.91 37.18 1.19
N PHE A 165 -2.79 36.35 1.77
CA PHE A 165 -2.63 34.89 1.85
C PHE A 165 -3.43 34.24 0.73
N PRO A 166 -2.87 33.19 0.06
CA PRO A 166 -3.55 32.49 -1.03
C PRO A 166 -4.67 31.58 -0.46
N TYR A 167 -5.62 32.17 0.25
CA TYR A 167 -6.82 31.44 0.68
C TYR A 167 -7.74 31.30 -0.53
N ILE A 168 -7.76 30.12 -1.13
CA ILE A 168 -8.71 29.80 -2.18
C ILE A 168 -10.07 29.56 -1.51
N SER A 169 -11.08 30.36 -1.86
CA SER A 169 -12.42 30.15 -1.30
C SER A 169 -12.95 28.76 -1.65
N GLU A 170 -13.91 28.27 -0.86
CA GLU A 170 -14.51 26.97 -1.12
C GLU A 170 -15.15 26.90 -2.51
N GLU A 171 -15.81 28.00 -2.94
CA GLU A 171 -16.40 28.12 -4.27
C GLU A 171 -15.34 28.01 -5.36
N MET A 172 -14.22 28.71 -5.23
CA MET A 172 -13.10 28.64 -6.17
C MET A 172 -12.52 27.22 -6.24
N SER A 173 -12.42 26.53 -5.11
CA SER A 173 -11.96 25.14 -5.04
C SER A 173 -12.92 24.19 -5.75
N ARG A 174 -14.23 24.40 -5.61
CA ARG A 174 -15.27 23.62 -6.30
C ARG A 174 -15.22 23.84 -7.81
N VAL A 175 -15.11 25.09 -8.26
CA VAL A 175 -14.98 25.45 -9.70
C VAL A 175 -13.69 24.88 -10.28
N ARG A 176 -12.56 24.98 -9.56
CA ARG A 176 -11.28 24.37 -9.97
C ARG A 176 -11.43 22.88 -10.19
N ARG A 177 -12.03 22.13 -9.27
CA ARG A 177 -12.26 20.70 -9.41
C ARG A 177 -13.13 20.36 -10.63
N ALA A 178 -14.23 21.11 -10.83
CA ALA A 178 -15.13 20.91 -11.96
C ALA A 178 -14.45 21.19 -13.33
N LEU A 179 -13.65 22.24 -13.40
CA LEU A 179 -12.85 22.57 -14.57
C LEU A 179 -11.84 21.44 -14.88
N LEU A 180 -11.15 20.94 -13.87
CA LEU A 180 -10.21 19.83 -14.02
C LEU A 180 -10.88 18.55 -14.54
N VAL A 181 -12.12 18.26 -14.13
CA VAL A 181 -12.89 17.13 -14.68
C VAL A 181 -13.08 17.29 -16.19
N GLN A 182 -13.35 18.52 -16.67
CA GLN A 182 -13.48 18.77 -18.11
C GLN A 182 -12.14 18.67 -18.85
N LEU A 183 -11.09 19.28 -18.30
CA LEU A 183 -9.76 19.27 -18.92
C LEU A 183 -9.21 17.84 -19.06
N ARG A 184 -9.39 17.00 -18.05
CA ARG A 184 -8.96 15.59 -18.08
C ARG A 184 -9.65 14.75 -19.16
N ARG A 185 -10.91 15.04 -19.49
CA ARG A 185 -11.64 14.29 -20.54
C ARG A 185 -11.01 14.46 -21.95
N ASN A 186 -10.31 15.58 -22.16
CA ASN A 186 -9.74 15.95 -23.45
C ASN A 186 -8.21 15.83 -23.47
N ALA A 187 -7.60 15.47 -22.36
CA ALA A 187 -6.15 15.35 -22.24
C ALA A 187 -5.71 13.88 -22.40
N ASP A 188 -4.60 13.69 -23.10
CA ASP A 188 -3.90 12.42 -23.16
C ASP A 188 -2.95 12.32 -21.97
N ILE A 189 -3.32 11.50 -20.97
CA ILE A 189 -2.61 11.39 -19.69
C ILE A 189 -2.16 9.94 -19.50
N HIS A 190 -0.86 9.74 -19.50
CA HIS A 190 -0.25 8.44 -19.19
C HIS A 190 0.50 8.51 -17.86
N VAL A 191 0.14 7.68 -16.91
CA VAL A 191 0.80 7.57 -15.61
C VAL A 191 1.53 6.24 -15.52
N ASN A 192 2.87 6.28 -15.45
CA ASN A 192 3.74 5.10 -15.41
C ASN A 192 4.26 4.84 -13.98
N LEU A 193 3.37 4.81 -12.99
CA LEU A 193 3.71 4.42 -11.62
C LEU A 193 3.29 2.97 -11.38
N SER A 194 4.28 2.11 -11.16
CA SER A 194 4.03 0.72 -10.76
C SER A 194 3.45 0.64 -9.35
N GLN A 195 2.70 -0.41 -9.09
CA GLN A 195 2.35 -0.81 -7.72
C GLN A 195 3.56 -1.54 -7.11
N PRO A 196 3.81 -1.42 -5.79
CA PRO A 196 4.78 -2.27 -5.13
C PRO A 196 4.33 -3.74 -5.23
N GLU A 197 5.29 -4.63 -5.44
CA GLU A 197 5.00 -6.05 -5.45
C GLU A 197 4.69 -6.52 -4.02
N LEU A 198 3.60 -7.28 -3.87
CA LEU A 198 3.25 -7.89 -2.59
C LEU A 198 4.27 -8.97 -2.25
N PRO A 199 4.96 -8.90 -1.11
CA PRO A 199 5.80 -9.99 -0.65
C PRO A 199 4.92 -11.22 -0.38
N VAL A 200 5.52 -12.40 -0.49
CA VAL A 200 4.90 -13.65 -0.03
C VAL A 200 5.67 -14.11 1.19
N LEU A 201 5.05 -14.00 2.34
CA LEU A 201 5.61 -14.40 3.63
C LEU A 201 5.17 -15.82 3.96
N ASP A 202 6.04 -16.56 4.63
CA ASP A 202 5.70 -17.87 5.18
C ASP A 202 4.96 -17.67 6.52
N VAL A 203 3.64 -17.81 6.46
CA VAL A 203 2.77 -17.61 7.64
C VAL A 203 2.05 -18.92 7.92
N SER A 204 2.36 -19.52 9.06
CA SER A 204 1.69 -20.73 9.51
C SER A 204 0.25 -20.46 9.94
N PRO A 205 -0.72 -21.29 9.53
CA PRO A 205 -2.06 -21.26 10.12
C PRO A 205 -2.09 -21.90 11.53
N ASP A 206 -1.01 -22.53 11.97
CA ASP A 206 -0.82 -23.27 13.21
C ASP A 206 -2.01 -24.19 13.55
N ASP A 207 -2.31 -24.39 14.82
CA ASP A 207 -3.48 -25.13 15.32
C ASP A 207 -4.68 -24.20 15.67
N ASP A 208 -4.63 -22.98 15.19
CA ASP A 208 -5.58 -21.91 15.44
C ASP A 208 -7.01 -22.17 14.93
N PRO A 209 -8.02 -21.53 15.55
CA PRO A 209 -9.39 -21.65 15.12
C PRO A 209 -9.60 -21.18 13.69
N TRP A 210 -10.24 -22.01 12.89
CA TRP A 210 -10.53 -21.69 11.49
C TRP A 210 -11.98 -21.99 11.12
N THR A 211 -12.44 -21.37 10.04
CA THR A 211 -13.73 -21.60 9.40
C THR A 211 -13.60 -21.65 7.87
N GLY A 212 -14.66 -22.08 7.19
CA GLY A 212 -14.66 -22.24 5.74
C GLY A 212 -14.34 -23.69 5.34
N THR A 213 -13.43 -23.88 4.39
CA THR A 213 -13.10 -25.20 3.84
C THR A 213 -11.67 -25.61 4.21
N ALA A 214 -11.49 -26.75 4.87
CA ALA A 214 -10.21 -27.22 5.38
C ALA A 214 -9.11 -27.30 4.30
N GLN A 215 -9.44 -27.77 3.11
CA GLN A 215 -8.54 -27.93 1.97
C GLN A 215 -8.74 -26.84 0.90
N ALA A 216 -9.13 -25.65 1.33
CA ALA A 216 -9.31 -24.53 0.41
C ALA A 216 -8.01 -24.13 -0.30
N PRO A 217 -8.08 -23.74 -1.58
CA PRO A 217 -6.90 -23.27 -2.33
C PRO A 217 -6.37 -21.92 -1.80
N VAL A 218 -7.19 -21.14 -1.09
CA VAL A 218 -6.80 -19.86 -0.51
C VAL A 218 -7.05 -19.88 1.00
N THR A 219 -5.99 -19.61 1.75
CA THR A 219 -6.03 -19.43 3.21
C THR A 219 -5.86 -17.94 3.53
N ILE A 220 -6.78 -17.41 4.31
CA ILE A 220 -6.71 -16.07 4.90
C ILE A 220 -6.37 -16.27 6.37
N ILE A 221 -5.25 -15.72 6.83
CA ILE A 221 -4.85 -15.68 8.25
C ILE A 221 -5.05 -14.24 8.73
N GLU A 222 -5.87 -14.04 9.74
CA GLU A 222 -6.14 -12.75 10.35
C GLU A 222 -5.46 -12.65 11.71
N PHE A 223 -4.52 -11.72 11.88
CA PHE A 223 -4.06 -11.29 13.20
C PHE A 223 -5.01 -10.20 13.71
N SER A 224 -5.69 -10.48 14.80
CA SER A 224 -6.87 -9.70 15.23
C SER A 224 -6.90 -9.44 16.73
N ASP A 225 -7.70 -8.46 17.13
CA ASP A 225 -7.88 -8.04 18.52
C ASP A 225 -9.35 -7.72 18.79
N PHE A 226 -9.94 -8.36 19.78
CA PHE A 226 -11.34 -8.21 20.12
C PHE A 226 -11.74 -6.80 20.61
N GLU A 227 -10.79 -6.01 21.13
CA GLU A 227 -11.04 -4.60 21.47
C GLU A 227 -10.83 -3.63 20.29
N CYS A 228 -10.22 -4.08 19.18
CA CYS A 228 -9.94 -3.23 18.04
C CYS A 228 -11.22 -2.95 17.22
N PRO A 229 -11.64 -1.68 17.06
CA PRO A 229 -12.84 -1.36 16.27
C PRO A 229 -12.68 -1.65 14.78
N TYR A 230 -11.45 -1.61 14.27
CA TYR A 230 -11.16 -1.96 12.88
C TYR A 230 -11.28 -3.47 12.63
N CYS A 231 -10.94 -4.33 13.62
CA CYS A 231 -11.21 -5.77 13.55
C CYS A 231 -12.70 -6.05 13.49
N LYS A 232 -13.49 -5.42 14.36
CA LYS A 232 -14.97 -5.50 14.29
C LYS A 232 -15.50 -5.14 12.90
N ASN A 233 -14.99 -4.07 12.28
CA ASN A 233 -15.41 -3.63 10.95
C ASN A 233 -15.06 -4.62 9.83
N SER A 234 -14.08 -5.49 10.04
CA SER A 234 -13.68 -6.52 9.07
C SER A 234 -14.58 -7.76 9.12
N VAL A 235 -15.24 -8.03 10.24
CA VAL A 235 -16.09 -9.23 10.40
C VAL A 235 -17.15 -9.39 9.29
N PRO A 236 -17.96 -8.37 8.93
CA PRO A 236 -18.92 -8.53 7.84
C PRO A 236 -18.23 -8.76 6.48
N VAL A 237 -17.09 -8.12 6.22
CA VAL A 237 -16.32 -8.31 4.98
C VAL A 237 -15.84 -9.76 4.84
N LEU A 238 -15.33 -10.35 5.93
CA LEU A 238 -14.87 -11.74 5.94
C LEU A 238 -16.03 -12.74 5.75
N LYS A 239 -17.19 -12.46 6.34
CA LYS A 239 -18.41 -13.26 6.12
C LYS A 239 -18.87 -13.18 4.66
N ASP A 240 -18.85 -12.00 4.06
CA ASP A 240 -19.18 -11.80 2.64
C ASP A 240 -18.19 -12.53 1.72
N LEU A 241 -16.89 -12.55 2.07
CA LEU A 241 -15.89 -13.32 1.32
C LEU A 241 -16.16 -14.82 1.36
N LEU A 242 -16.41 -15.38 2.54
CA LEU A 242 -16.75 -16.80 2.69
C LEU A 242 -18.00 -17.18 1.90
N ALA A 243 -19.00 -16.28 1.85
CA ALA A 243 -20.22 -16.47 1.06
C ALA A 243 -19.98 -16.33 -0.45
N THR A 244 -19.09 -15.41 -0.87
CA THR A 244 -18.78 -15.15 -2.29
C THR A 244 -17.92 -16.25 -2.91
N TYR A 245 -17.05 -16.89 -2.12
CA TYR A 245 -16.11 -17.92 -2.60
C TYR A 245 -16.36 -19.29 -1.91
N PRO A 246 -17.53 -19.91 -2.08
CA PRO A 246 -17.85 -21.15 -1.39
C PRO A 246 -16.89 -22.28 -1.78
N GLY A 247 -16.34 -22.95 -0.77
CA GLY A 247 -15.38 -24.04 -0.95
C GLY A 247 -13.96 -23.60 -1.38
N LYS A 248 -13.69 -22.31 -1.50
CA LYS A 248 -12.41 -21.77 -1.96
C LYS A 248 -11.58 -21.10 -0.87
N LEU A 249 -12.19 -20.80 0.28
CA LEU A 249 -11.53 -20.09 1.37
C LEU A 249 -11.47 -20.91 2.65
N LYS A 250 -10.32 -20.81 3.34
CA LYS A 250 -10.13 -21.13 4.75
C LYS A 250 -9.75 -19.82 5.45
N LEU A 251 -10.50 -19.43 6.48
CA LEU A 251 -10.19 -18.28 7.34
C LEU A 251 -9.68 -18.80 8.67
N VAL A 252 -8.52 -18.34 9.09
CA VAL A 252 -7.85 -18.66 10.35
C VAL A 252 -7.76 -17.39 11.17
N TYR A 253 -8.07 -17.48 12.46
CA TYR A 253 -7.97 -16.36 13.40
C TYR A 253 -6.75 -16.57 14.28
N ARG A 254 -5.85 -15.58 14.35
CA ARG A 254 -4.70 -15.54 15.23
C ARG A 254 -4.80 -14.37 16.18
N ASP A 255 -4.55 -14.61 17.45
CA ASP A 255 -4.68 -13.62 18.50
C ASP A 255 -3.54 -12.59 18.44
N PHE A 256 -3.88 -11.29 18.40
CA PHE A 256 -2.90 -10.21 18.45
C PHE A 256 -3.38 -9.08 19.37
N PRO A 257 -3.48 -9.34 20.70
CA PRO A 257 -3.99 -8.38 21.66
C PRO A 257 -3.11 -7.14 21.75
N GLY A 258 -3.70 -5.96 21.51
CA GLY A 258 -3.00 -4.67 21.56
C GLY A 258 -2.59 -4.28 22.97
N LEU A 259 -1.39 -3.73 23.13
CA LEU A 259 -0.84 -3.35 24.45
C LEU A 259 -1.68 -2.27 25.17
N ASN A 260 -2.43 -1.46 24.43
CA ASN A 260 -3.28 -0.40 24.99
C ASN A 260 -4.74 -0.85 25.21
N HIS A 261 -5.05 -2.09 24.89
CA HIS A 261 -6.35 -2.71 25.02
C HIS A 261 -6.40 -3.59 26.27
N GLN A 262 -7.09 -3.10 27.31
CA GLN A 262 -7.01 -3.73 28.65
C GLN A 262 -7.68 -5.11 28.72
N GLN A 263 -8.69 -5.34 27.90
CA GLN A 263 -9.44 -6.60 27.89
C GLN A 263 -9.10 -7.48 26.68
N ALA A 264 -8.21 -7.04 25.77
CA ALA A 264 -7.87 -7.80 24.57
C ALA A 264 -7.29 -9.18 24.90
N LEU A 265 -6.30 -9.25 25.80
CA LEU A 265 -5.73 -10.52 26.23
C LEU A 265 -6.77 -11.42 26.95
N PRO A 266 -7.53 -10.96 27.97
CA PRO A 266 -8.59 -11.79 28.54
C PRO A 266 -9.69 -12.20 27.55
N ALA A 267 -10.02 -11.37 26.56
CA ALA A 267 -11.01 -11.70 25.54
C ALA A 267 -10.50 -12.81 24.60
N ALA A 268 -9.21 -12.74 24.21
CA ALA A 268 -8.54 -13.77 23.46
C ALA A 268 -8.52 -15.12 24.23
N GLU A 269 -8.09 -15.11 25.49
CA GLU A 269 -8.12 -16.29 26.36
C GLU A 269 -9.54 -16.88 26.48
N ALA A 270 -10.56 -16.02 26.58
CA ALA A 270 -11.97 -16.45 26.65
C ALA A 270 -12.44 -17.10 25.35
N ALA A 271 -12.08 -16.54 24.20
CA ALA A 271 -12.41 -17.12 22.91
C ALA A 271 -11.74 -18.48 22.71
N GLN A 272 -10.49 -18.63 23.13
CA GLN A 272 -9.77 -19.92 23.12
C GLN A 272 -10.39 -20.93 24.11
N CYS A 273 -10.87 -20.49 25.28
CA CYS A 273 -11.64 -21.36 26.18
C CYS A 273 -12.96 -21.84 25.57
N ALA A 274 -13.60 -21.01 24.75
CA ALA A 274 -14.76 -21.42 23.98
C ALA A 274 -14.37 -22.35 22.81
N ALA A 275 -13.22 -22.16 22.19
CA ALA A 275 -12.63 -23.06 21.19
C ALA A 275 -12.45 -24.48 21.73
N GLY A 276 -11.97 -24.61 22.97
CA GLY A 276 -11.83 -25.90 23.66
C GLY A 276 -13.17 -26.66 23.85
N GLN A 277 -14.31 -25.97 23.64
CA GLN A 277 -15.65 -26.54 23.62
C GLN A 277 -16.29 -26.55 22.21
N GLY A 278 -15.50 -26.28 21.16
CA GLY A 278 -15.95 -26.26 19.76
C GLY A 278 -16.82 -25.05 19.39
N ARG A 279 -16.76 -23.96 20.17
CA ARG A 279 -17.64 -22.79 20.00
C ARG A 279 -16.86 -21.48 19.80
N PHE A 280 -15.65 -21.53 19.21
CA PHE A 280 -14.84 -20.34 18.96
C PHE A 280 -15.60 -19.26 18.18
N TRP A 281 -16.12 -19.59 17.00
CA TRP A 281 -16.74 -18.62 16.10
C TRP A 281 -18.01 -17.99 16.64
N ASP A 282 -18.81 -18.75 17.43
CA ASP A 282 -19.98 -18.19 18.11
C ASP A 282 -19.56 -17.17 19.17
N TYR A 283 -18.49 -17.49 19.92
CA TYR A 283 -17.95 -16.63 20.96
C TYR A 283 -17.26 -15.39 20.37
N HIS A 284 -16.49 -15.57 19.30
CA HIS A 284 -15.88 -14.51 18.50
C HIS A 284 -16.93 -13.49 18.02
N ASP A 285 -18.01 -13.97 17.38
CA ASP A 285 -19.08 -13.11 16.91
C ASP A 285 -19.77 -12.35 18.04
N ALA A 286 -19.98 -13.00 19.16
CA ALA A 286 -20.60 -12.41 20.33
C ALA A 286 -19.71 -11.30 20.96
N LEU A 287 -18.40 -11.52 21.06
CA LEU A 287 -17.45 -10.51 21.53
C LEU A 287 -17.50 -9.26 20.64
N PHE A 288 -17.38 -9.41 19.32
CA PHE A 288 -17.42 -8.28 18.40
C PHE A 288 -18.78 -7.60 18.36
N ASN A 289 -19.89 -8.34 18.46
CA ASN A 289 -21.24 -7.77 18.53
C ASN A 289 -21.43 -6.89 19.78
N GLN A 290 -20.90 -7.32 20.93
CA GLN A 290 -20.98 -6.55 22.17
C GLN A 290 -19.91 -5.44 22.27
N GLN A 291 -18.93 -5.39 21.37
CA GLN A 291 -17.89 -4.38 21.40
C GLN A 291 -18.48 -2.96 21.23
N ALA A 292 -18.26 -2.13 22.23
CA ALA A 292 -18.59 -0.71 22.23
C ALA A 292 -17.48 0.07 22.98
N PRO A 293 -17.38 1.39 22.82
CA PRO A 293 -16.45 2.20 23.60
C PRO A 293 -16.62 1.93 25.10
N ALA A 294 -15.53 1.64 25.78
CA ALA A 294 -15.49 1.28 27.21
C ALA A 294 -16.30 0.01 27.60
N THR A 295 -16.55 -0.90 26.64
CA THR A 295 -17.14 -2.21 26.95
C THR A 295 -16.30 -2.95 28.00
N ARG A 296 -16.99 -3.51 29.00
CA ARG A 296 -16.40 -4.49 29.90
C ARG A 296 -17.19 -5.78 29.77
N TRP A 297 -16.58 -6.76 29.10
CA TRP A 297 -17.22 -8.05 28.92
C TRP A 297 -17.33 -8.81 30.25
N ASN A 298 -18.48 -9.44 30.45
CA ASN A 298 -18.61 -10.54 31.39
C ASN A 298 -18.44 -11.85 30.61
N PHE A 299 -17.21 -12.32 30.53
CA PHE A 299 -16.84 -13.50 29.72
C PHE A 299 -17.63 -14.75 30.14
N SER A 300 -17.85 -14.95 31.46
CA SER A 300 -18.57 -16.09 31.98
C SER A 300 -20.06 -16.04 31.61
N ALA A 301 -20.72 -14.88 31.72
CA ALA A 301 -22.10 -14.71 31.28
C ALA A 301 -22.25 -14.91 29.76
N LEU A 302 -21.28 -14.43 28.97
CA LEU A 302 -21.30 -14.64 27.53
C LEU A 302 -21.19 -16.13 27.15
N ALA A 303 -20.37 -16.88 27.91
CA ALA A 303 -20.25 -18.33 27.75
C ALA A 303 -21.58 -19.05 28.09
N GLU A 304 -22.26 -18.60 29.15
CA GLU A 304 -23.59 -19.11 29.55
C GLU A 304 -24.64 -18.85 28.45
N ASP A 305 -24.71 -17.61 27.95
CA ASP A 305 -25.64 -17.21 26.87
C ASP A 305 -25.48 -18.06 25.61
N LEU A 306 -24.24 -18.48 25.33
CA LEU A 306 -23.89 -19.33 24.18
C LEU A 306 -24.06 -20.84 24.49
N GLY A 307 -24.50 -21.22 25.69
CA GLY A 307 -24.72 -22.60 26.11
C GLY A 307 -23.47 -23.43 26.28
N LEU A 308 -22.32 -22.79 26.59
CA LEU A 308 -21.10 -23.48 26.98
C LEU A 308 -21.22 -24.08 28.39
N SER A 309 -20.42 -25.11 28.66
CA SER A 309 -20.27 -25.61 30.04
C SER A 309 -19.57 -24.58 30.90
N GLN A 310 -20.32 -23.93 31.79
CA GLN A 310 -19.84 -22.89 32.69
C GLN A 310 -18.64 -23.36 33.49
N SER A 311 -18.73 -24.56 34.09
CA SER A 311 -17.66 -25.10 34.95
C SER A 311 -16.35 -25.32 34.17
N LEU A 312 -16.43 -25.78 32.94
CA LEU A 312 -15.25 -25.96 32.08
C LEU A 312 -14.67 -24.61 31.63
N PHE A 313 -15.53 -23.67 31.32
CA PHE A 313 -15.12 -22.33 30.87
C PHE A 313 -14.43 -21.56 32.01
N ASP A 314 -15.08 -21.50 33.18
CA ASP A 314 -14.55 -20.79 34.35
C ASP A 314 -13.22 -21.41 34.88
N ALA A 315 -13.11 -22.73 34.85
CA ALA A 315 -11.84 -23.42 35.14
C ALA A 315 -10.75 -23.07 34.15
N CYS A 316 -11.08 -23.04 32.84
CA CYS A 316 -10.16 -22.67 31.76
C CYS A 316 -9.63 -21.25 31.94
N MET A 317 -10.51 -20.28 32.18
CA MET A 317 -10.15 -18.87 32.44
C MET A 317 -9.31 -18.71 33.72
N LYS A 318 -9.69 -19.36 34.80
CA LYS A 318 -8.99 -19.31 36.09
C LYS A 318 -7.56 -19.84 35.97
N ASP A 319 -7.38 -20.91 35.21
CA ASP A 319 -6.10 -21.57 35.00
C ASP A 319 -5.22 -20.87 33.96
N ASN A 320 -5.69 -19.80 33.30
CA ASN A 320 -5.05 -19.11 32.18
C ASN A 320 -4.60 -20.12 31.09
N ARG A 321 -5.43 -21.11 30.80
CA ARG A 321 -5.06 -22.31 30.02
C ARG A 321 -4.47 -21.98 28.65
N TYR A 322 -4.98 -20.95 27.99
CA TYR A 322 -4.60 -20.55 26.62
C TYR A 322 -3.77 -19.26 26.59
N ARG A 323 -3.30 -18.77 27.75
CA ARG A 323 -2.48 -17.55 27.77
C ARG A 323 -1.19 -17.70 26.98
N GLU A 324 -0.53 -18.84 27.08
CA GLU A 324 0.72 -19.11 26.35
C GLU A 324 0.46 -19.14 24.84
N GLU A 325 -0.66 -19.76 24.42
CA GLU A 325 -1.11 -19.79 23.04
C GLU A 325 -1.32 -18.39 22.45
N VAL A 326 -2.11 -17.57 23.13
CA VAL A 326 -2.35 -16.16 22.73
C VAL A 326 -1.04 -15.36 22.65
N LEU A 327 -0.11 -15.59 23.57
CA LEU A 327 1.19 -14.91 23.57
C LEU A 327 2.13 -15.43 22.47
N ASN A 328 2.04 -16.71 22.09
CA ASN A 328 2.76 -17.26 20.97
C ASN A 328 2.28 -16.65 19.66
N ASP A 329 0.98 -16.51 19.47
CA ASP A 329 0.37 -15.81 18.32
C ASP A 329 0.86 -14.37 18.21
N LEU A 330 0.79 -13.63 19.32
CA LEU A 330 1.31 -12.25 19.37
C LEU A 330 2.79 -12.21 18.98
N HIS A 331 3.61 -13.13 19.49
CA HIS A 331 5.03 -13.19 19.20
C HIS A 331 5.30 -13.53 17.72
N ASP A 332 4.55 -14.45 17.14
CA ASP A 332 4.67 -14.79 15.73
C ASP A 332 4.23 -13.65 14.82
N GLY A 333 3.13 -12.96 15.15
CA GLY A 333 2.74 -11.75 14.45
C GLY A 333 3.83 -10.67 14.50
N LEU A 334 4.45 -10.46 15.66
CA LEU A 334 5.57 -9.51 15.81
C LEU A 334 6.78 -9.92 14.97
N LYS A 335 7.13 -11.21 14.90
CA LYS A 335 8.21 -11.72 14.01
C LYS A 335 7.91 -11.47 12.53
N LEU A 336 6.64 -11.56 12.12
CA LEU A 336 6.19 -11.27 10.77
C LEU A 336 6.14 -9.76 10.47
N GLY A 337 6.39 -8.91 11.47
CA GLY A 337 6.33 -7.45 11.34
C GLY A 337 4.92 -6.87 11.48
N VAL A 338 3.95 -7.62 12.02
CA VAL A 338 2.62 -7.09 12.35
C VAL A 338 2.75 -6.03 13.42
N THR A 339 2.23 -4.84 13.17
CA THR A 339 2.28 -3.69 14.08
C THR A 339 0.90 -3.11 14.37
N SER A 340 -0.12 -3.60 13.71
CA SER A 340 -1.51 -3.12 13.86
C SER A 340 -2.51 -4.22 13.51
N THR A 341 -3.72 -4.10 14.07
CA THR A 341 -4.84 -5.00 13.78
C THR A 341 -5.98 -4.28 13.07
N PRO A 342 -6.73 -4.97 12.21
CA PRO A 342 -6.43 -6.30 11.72
C PRO A 342 -5.27 -6.29 10.71
N THR A 343 -4.50 -7.36 10.64
CA THR A 343 -3.55 -7.63 9.57
C THR A 343 -3.83 -9.01 9.01
N PHE A 344 -4.01 -9.08 7.69
CA PHE A 344 -4.34 -10.33 6.99
C PHE A 344 -3.15 -10.81 6.16
N PHE A 345 -3.04 -12.14 6.02
CA PHE A 345 -2.14 -12.79 5.08
C PHE A 345 -2.96 -13.74 4.21
N ILE A 346 -3.02 -13.46 2.91
CA ILE A 346 -3.80 -14.25 1.93
C ILE A 346 -2.82 -15.09 1.14
N ASN A 347 -2.69 -16.38 1.46
CA ASN A 347 -1.61 -17.24 0.99
C ASN A 347 -0.25 -16.51 1.11
N GLY A 348 0.04 -15.96 2.29
CA GLY A 348 1.28 -15.24 2.60
C GLY A 348 1.35 -13.79 2.09
N ARG A 349 0.39 -13.31 1.30
CA ARG A 349 0.35 -11.93 0.81
C ARG A 349 -0.31 -11.01 1.84
N PRO A 350 0.40 -9.99 2.35
CA PRO A 350 -0.12 -9.13 3.40
C PRO A 350 -1.19 -8.16 2.90
N LEU A 351 -2.21 -7.93 3.74
CA LEU A 351 -3.20 -6.88 3.57
C LEU A 351 -3.46 -6.25 4.95
N VAL A 352 -3.02 -5.01 5.15
CA VAL A 352 -2.98 -4.36 6.45
C VAL A 352 -4.17 -3.43 6.65
N GLY A 353 -4.80 -3.52 7.83
CA GLY A 353 -5.94 -2.70 8.25
C GLY A 353 -7.29 -3.22 7.76
N ALA A 354 -8.37 -2.57 8.23
CA ALA A 354 -9.71 -2.83 7.72
C ALA A 354 -9.84 -2.35 6.28
N ARG A 355 -9.88 -3.28 5.35
CA ARG A 355 -9.88 -3.02 3.91
C ARG A 355 -11.26 -3.33 3.30
N PRO A 356 -11.65 -2.63 2.23
CA PRO A 356 -12.89 -2.94 1.52
C PRO A 356 -12.82 -4.33 0.87
N LEU A 357 -13.98 -4.94 0.66
CA LEU A 357 -14.14 -6.26 0.03
C LEU A 357 -13.33 -6.41 -1.27
N ALA A 358 -13.31 -5.38 -2.11
CA ALA A 358 -12.64 -5.38 -3.40
C ALA A 358 -11.12 -5.63 -3.29
N ASP A 359 -10.46 -5.16 -2.22
CA ASP A 359 -9.02 -5.35 -2.03
C ASP A 359 -8.70 -6.84 -1.77
N PHE A 360 -9.53 -7.52 -0.97
CA PHE A 360 -9.43 -8.98 -0.76
C PHE A 360 -9.71 -9.75 -2.05
N GLN A 361 -10.77 -9.39 -2.76
CA GLN A 361 -11.17 -10.04 -4.02
C GLN A 361 -10.06 -9.95 -5.05
N ALA A 362 -9.38 -8.80 -5.19
CA ALA A 362 -8.28 -8.63 -6.14
C ALA A 362 -7.13 -9.64 -5.90
N ILE A 363 -6.80 -9.91 -4.63
CA ILE A 363 -5.76 -10.88 -4.27
C ILE A 363 -6.28 -12.31 -4.47
N ILE A 364 -7.49 -12.63 -4.01
CA ILE A 364 -8.11 -13.96 -4.11
C ILE A 364 -8.28 -14.36 -5.57
N ASP A 365 -8.83 -13.48 -6.41
CA ASP A 365 -9.04 -13.73 -7.84
C ASP A 365 -7.73 -13.97 -8.57
N SER A 366 -6.68 -13.21 -8.22
CA SER A 366 -5.34 -13.45 -8.75
C SER A 366 -4.80 -14.83 -8.38
N LEU A 367 -5.05 -15.30 -7.14
CA LEU A 367 -4.63 -16.62 -6.66
C LEU A 367 -5.41 -17.76 -7.30
N LEU A 368 -6.69 -17.56 -7.56
CA LEU A 368 -7.57 -18.55 -8.19
C LEU A 368 -7.44 -18.58 -9.70
N GLY A 369 -6.68 -17.67 -10.32
CA GLY A 369 -6.55 -17.55 -11.77
C GLY A 369 -7.81 -16.99 -12.44
N THR A 370 -8.75 -16.49 -11.69
CA THR A 370 -9.97 -15.82 -12.18
C THR A 370 -9.60 -14.35 -12.39
N ARG A 371 -9.25 -13.96 -13.64
CA ARG A 371 -9.11 -12.53 -13.96
C ARG A 371 -10.49 -11.89 -13.81
N SER A 372 -10.61 -10.89 -12.95
CA SER A 372 -11.77 -10.00 -12.99
C SER A 372 -11.77 -9.33 -14.37
N SER A 373 -12.76 -9.64 -15.18
CA SER A 373 -13.08 -8.89 -16.41
C SER A 373 -13.63 -7.55 -15.95
N SER A 374 -12.74 -6.55 -15.83
CA SER A 374 -13.10 -5.13 -15.67
C SER A 374 -13.44 -4.54 -17.03
#